data_421c6b963b40a0043745c9ece6025cb5
#
_entry.id   421c6b963b40a0043745c9ece6025cb5
#
_cell.length_a   1.000
_cell.length_b   1.000
_cell.length_c   1.000
_cell.angle_alpha   90.00
_cell.angle_beta   90.00
_cell.angle_gamma   90.00
#
_symmetry.space_group_name_H-M   'P 1'
#
loop_
_entity.id
_entity.type
_entity.pdbx_description
1 polymer ?
#
loop_
_entity_poly.entity_id
_entity_poly.type
_entity_poly.pdbx_seq_one_letter_code
_entity_poly.pdbx_strand_id
1 'polypeptide(L)'
;MISAEATAGFLETLWRQGQTIDALPDDLRPADTDEALAVQSAYIARYPSCGWKIGATSDGGWLAAPLRGEPLPGGASLAGNMPPAVEVEVALTLGASLLGGSTEDQARAAIRSFHLAFELFGSRYKQPKAVDASSVLADNLNNAGVIVGDARLPAEAQATEIVIEFYRDGEDAGRHHAPWPDDGFASGLIWLADYAAKRGKPLSAGDIIITGARIGPVPLQRGARYEARSSLGTLAFAT
;
A
#
# COMPACT_ATOMS: atom_id res chain seq x y z
N MET A 1 -11.61 -25.49 7.65
CA MET A 1 -10.28 -24.85 7.55
C MET A 1 -9.82 -24.99 6.10
N ILE A 2 -9.58 -23.87 5.44
CA ILE A 2 -9.11 -23.85 4.04
C ILE A 2 -7.61 -24.13 3.97
N SER A 3 -7.11 -24.43 2.75
CA SER A 3 -5.67 -24.47 2.50
C SER A 3 -5.18 -23.08 2.11
N ALA A 4 -4.46 -22.40 2.99
CA ALA A 4 -3.87 -21.07 2.72
C ALA A 4 -3.00 -21.06 1.45
N GLU A 5 -2.20 -22.09 1.23
CA GLU A 5 -1.36 -22.25 0.04
C GLU A 5 -2.18 -22.43 -1.25
N ALA A 6 -3.28 -23.18 -1.19
CA ALA A 6 -4.17 -23.37 -2.34
C ALA A 6 -4.86 -22.05 -2.71
N THR A 7 -5.40 -21.33 -1.73
CA THR A 7 -6.05 -20.03 -1.95
C THR A 7 -5.04 -18.99 -2.47
N ALA A 8 -3.85 -18.91 -1.88
CA ALA A 8 -2.80 -18.02 -2.34
C ALA A 8 -2.37 -18.33 -3.78
N GLY A 9 -2.22 -19.62 -4.13
CA GLY A 9 -1.91 -20.07 -5.49
C GLY A 9 -3.00 -19.73 -6.50
N PHE A 10 -4.26 -19.83 -6.09
CA PHE A 10 -5.39 -19.44 -6.92
C PHE A 10 -5.41 -17.93 -7.20
N LEU A 11 -5.28 -17.10 -6.16
CA LEU A 11 -5.19 -15.64 -6.30
C LEU A 11 -4.02 -15.21 -7.19
N GLU A 12 -2.86 -15.86 -7.06
CA GLU A 12 -1.72 -15.61 -7.93
C GLU A 12 -2.00 -15.98 -9.39
N THR A 13 -2.67 -17.10 -9.63
CA THR A 13 -3.03 -17.52 -10.98
C THR A 13 -3.94 -16.51 -11.66
N LEU A 14 -4.95 -16.01 -10.94
CA LEU A 14 -5.81 -14.92 -11.43
C LEU A 14 -5.00 -13.68 -11.79
N TRP A 15 -4.08 -13.27 -10.92
CA TRP A 15 -3.22 -12.11 -11.19
C TRP A 15 -2.37 -12.28 -12.45
N ARG A 16 -1.70 -13.42 -12.60
CA ARG A 16 -0.86 -13.72 -13.78
C ARG A 16 -1.65 -13.75 -15.08
N GLN A 17 -2.90 -14.19 -15.02
CA GLN A 17 -3.79 -14.30 -16.18
C GLN A 17 -4.54 -13.00 -16.47
N GLY A 18 -4.40 -11.96 -15.63
CA GLY A 18 -5.18 -10.74 -15.73
C GLY A 18 -6.69 -10.98 -15.55
N GLN A 19 -7.04 -12.00 -14.77
CA GLN A 19 -8.43 -12.40 -14.54
C GLN A 19 -8.93 -11.90 -13.19
N THR A 20 -10.24 -11.63 -13.15
CA THR A 20 -10.94 -11.27 -11.91
C THR A 20 -12.17 -12.15 -11.74
N ILE A 21 -12.57 -12.35 -10.49
CA ILE A 21 -13.72 -13.15 -10.08
C ILE A 21 -14.71 -12.31 -9.28
N ASP A 22 -15.92 -12.78 -9.11
CA ASP A 22 -16.92 -12.12 -8.27
C ASP A 22 -16.66 -12.40 -6.78
N ALA A 23 -16.31 -13.64 -6.42
CA ALA A 23 -15.93 -14.07 -5.08
C ALA A 23 -15.04 -15.31 -5.16
N LEU A 24 -14.30 -15.62 -4.08
CA LEU A 24 -13.60 -16.90 -3.95
C LEU A 24 -14.59 -18.07 -3.92
N PRO A 25 -14.23 -19.21 -4.52
CA PRO A 25 -14.94 -20.47 -4.29
C PRO A 25 -15.04 -20.77 -2.78
N ASP A 26 -16.11 -21.43 -2.36
CA ASP A 26 -16.39 -21.64 -0.94
C ASP A 26 -15.30 -22.44 -0.22
N ASP A 27 -14.65 -23.38 -0.90
CA ASP A 27 -13.53 -24.19 -0.40
C ASP A 27 -12.18 -23.43 -0.34
N LEU A 28 -12.11 -22.21 -0.92
CA LEU A 28 -10.94 -21.33 -0.89
C LEU A 28 -11.20 -20.02 -0.12
N ARG A 29 -12.43 -19.80 0.37
CA ARG A 29 -12.82 -18.56 1.04
C ARG A 29 -12.44 -18.60 2.52
N PRO A 30 -11.62 -17.65 3.03
CA PRO A 30 -11.32 -17.56 4.46
C PRO A 30 -12.59 -17.32 5.28
N ALA A 31 -12.77 -18.10 6.33
CA ALA A 31 -13.91 -17.96 7.23
C ALA A 31 -13.76 -16.80 8.23
N ASP A 32 -12.51 -16.42 8.51
CA ASP A 32 -12.17 -15.41 9.50
C ASP A 32 -10.86 -14.68 9.16
N THR A 33 -10.49 -13.75 10.04
CA THR A 33 -9.26 -12.97 9.91
C THR A 33 -7.99 -13.82 9.97
N ASP A 34 -7.95 -14.84 10.81
CA ASP A 34 -6.76 -15.68 10.99
C ASP A 34 -6.48 -16.52 9.73
N GLU A 35 -7.51 -17.11 9.13
CA GLU A 35 -7.41 -17.78 7.85
C GLU A 35 -7.01 -16.81 6.72
N ALA A 36 -7.58 -15.61 6.69
CA ALA A 36 -7.23 -14.58 5.72
C ALA A 36 -5.76 -14.14 5.82
N LEU A 37 -5.26 -13.97 7.05
CA LEU A 37 -3.86 -13.63 7.31
C LEU A 37 -2.90 -14.76 6.95
N ALA A 38 -3.31 -16.01 7.12
CA ALA A 38 -2.53 -17.16 6.65
C ALA A 38 -2.43 -17.17 5.12
N VAL A 39 -3.53 -16.92 4.40
CA VAL A 39 -3.53 -16.77 2.94
C VAL A 39 -2.65 -15.61 2.48
N GLN A 40 -2.79 -14.43 3.11
CA GLN A 40 -1.95 -13.26 2.80
C GLN A 40 -0.46 -13.58 2.99
N SER A 41 -0.11 -14.27 4.06
CA SER A 41 1.28 -14.68 4.33
C SER A 41 1.80 -15.66 3.27
N ALA A 42 1.00 -16.65 2.89
CA ALA A 42 1.35 -17.60 1.84
C ALA A 42 1.45 -16.92 0.45
N TYR A 43 0.59 -15.93 0.19
CA TYR A 43 0.61 -15.17 -1.05
C TYR A 43 1.88 -14.32 -1.16
N ILE A 44 2.17 -13.52 -0.12
CA ILE A 44 3.32 -12.60 -0.15
C ILE A 44 4.67 -13.33 -0.04
N ALA A 45 4.72 -14.55 0.52
CA ALA A 45 5.93 -15.37 0.56
C ALA A 45 6.47 -15.73 -0.84
N ARG A 46 5.65 -15.58 -1.89
CA ARG A 46 6.00 -15.83 -3.29
C ARG A 46 6.71 -14.64 -3.96
N TYR A 47 6.78 -13.50 -3.28
CA TYR A 47 7.35 -12.25 -3.78
C TYR A 47 8.22 -11.60 -2.72
N PRO A 48 9.27 -10.85 -3.13
CA PRO A 48 9.91 -9.92 -2.20
C PRO A 48 8.87 -8.91 -1.70
N SER A 49 9.10 -8.37 -0.51
CA SER A 49 8.29 -7.29 0.06
C SER A 49 9.22 -6.15 0.46
N CYS A 50 8.89 -4.95 0.01
CA CYS A 50 9.68 -3.76 0.32
C CYS A 50 9.17 -2.99 1.53
N GLY A 51 8.17 -3.50 2.24
CA GLY A 51 7.57 -2.84 3.39
C GLY A 51 6.09 -3.12 3.55
N TRP A 52 5.32 -2.11 3.95
CA TRP A 52 3.93 -2.27 4.37
C TRP A 52 3.03 -1.15 3.85
N LYS A 53 1.78 -1.47 3.63
CA LYS A 53 0.70 -0.48 3.58
C LYS A 53 -0.07 -0.49 4.88
N ILE A 54 -0.49 0.68 5.34
CA ILE A 54 -1.44 0.83 6.44
C ILE A 54 -2.61 1.70 5.99
N GLY A 55 -3.77 1.45 6.57
CA GLY A 55 -4.96 2.25 6.35
C GLY A 55 -5.82 2.28 7.61
N ALA A 56 -6.42 3.43 7.89
CA ALA A 56 -7.41 3.54 8.96
C ALA A 56 -8.71 2.88 8.55
N THR A 57 -9.35 2.19 9.49
CA THR A 57 -10.70 1.67 9.33
C THR A 57 -11.74 2.71 9.77
N SER A 58 -12.97 2.58 9.30
CA SER A 58 -14.06 3.53 9.63
C SER A 58 -14.43 3.53 11.13
N ASP A 59 -14.08 2.50 11.87
CA ASP A 59 -14.28 2.37 13.32
C ASP A 59 -13.06 2.84 14.14
N GLY A 60 -12.06 3.46 13.50
CA GLY A 60 -10.86 4.00 14.15
C GLY A 60 -9.75 2.97 14.38
N GLY A 61 -9.88 1.78 13.85
CA GLY A 61 -8.83 0.76 13.84
C GLY A 61 -7.84 0.94 12.68
N TRP A 62 -6.96 -0.06 12.52
CA TRP A 62 -5.96 -0.12 11.46
C TRP A 62 -6.01 -1.45 10.73
N LEU A 63 -5.70 -1.38 9.44
CA LEU A 63 -5.42 -2.54 8.60
C LEU A 63 -4.03 -2.41 8.00
N ALA A 64 -3.36 -3.53 7.77
CA ALA A 64 -2.07 -3.56 7.10
C ALA A 64 -1.93 -4.75 6.15
N ALA A 65 -1.13 -4.55 5.13
CA ALA A 65 -0.67 -5.61 4.24
C ALA A 65 0.78 -5.35 3.82
N PRO A 66 1.59 -6.41 3.61
CA PRO A 66 2.91 -6.26 3.02
C PRO A 66 2.83 -5.67 1.61
N LEU A 67 3.72 -4.76 1.26
CA LEU A 67 3.88 -4.27 -0.10
C LEU A 67 4.47 -5.36 -0.98
N ARG A 68 3.83 -5.61 -2.12
CA ARG A 68 4.26 -6.64 -3.05
C ARG A 68 5.41 -6.16 -3.94
N GLY A 69 6.48 -6.94 -4.01
CA GLY A 69 7.59 -6.72 -4.91
C GLY A 69 8.58 -5.66 -4.44
N GLU A 70 9.52 -5.34 -5.30
CA GLU A 70 10.43 -4.22 -5.12
C GLU A 70 9.71 -2.91 -5.50
N PRO A 71 10.05 -1.78 -4.87
CA PRO A 71 9.47 -0.50 -5.24
C PRO A 71 9.93 -0.10 -6.65
N LEU A 72 9.02 0.35 -7.48
CA LEU A 72 9.34 0.94 -8.77
C LEU A 72 9.79 2.40 -8.57
N PRO A 73 10.79 2.86 -9.32
CA PRO A 73 11.21 4.26 -9.27
C PRO A 73 10.23 5.19 -9.99
N GLY A 74 10.33 6.48 -9.71
CA GLY A 74 9.69 7.51 -10.52
C GLY A 74 10.12 7.41 -11.98
N GLY A 75 9.22 7.69 -12.91
CA GLY A 75 9.42 7.52 -14.34
C GLY A 75 9.22 6.10 -14.86
N ALA A 76 8.84 5.15 -14.00
CA ALA A 76 8.56 3.77 -14.41
C ALA A 76 7.51 3.72 -15.53
N SER A 77 7.62 2.70 -16.39
CA SER A 77 6.59 2.36 -17.36
C SER A 77 5.95 1.02 -16.99
N LEU A 78 4.64 1.02 -16.81
CA LEU A 78 3.88 -0.18 -16.49
C LEU A 78 3.56 -0.93 -17.78
N ALA A 79 4.30 -2.00 -18.05
CA ALA A 79 4.06 -2.89 -19.18
C ALA A 79 3.42 -4.21 -18.71
N GLY A 80 2.66 -4.87 -19.57
CA GLY A 80 2.08 -6.17 -19.27
C GLY A 80 0.79 -6.09 -18.46
N ASN A 81 0.74 -6.73 -17.31
CA ASN A 81 -0.42 -6.71 -16.41
C ASN A 81 -0.52 -5.37 -15.68
N MET A 82 -1.09 -4.38 -16.37
CA MET A 82 -1.36 -3.08 -15.79
C MET A 82 -2.45 -3.21 -14.72
N PRO A 83 -2.22 -2.71 -13.50
CA PRO A 83 -3.26 -2.67 -12.49
C PRO A 83 -4.45 -1.80 -12.97
N PRO A 84 -5.68 -2.06 -12.51
CA PRO A 84 -6.85 -1.32 -12.96
C PRO A 84 -6.90 0.12 -12.46
N ALA A 85 -6.23 0.44 -11.37
CA ALA A 85 -6.28 1.77 -10.75
C ALA A 85 -4.98 2.10 -9.99
N VAL A 86 -4.86 3.36 -9.60
CA VAL A 86 -3.77 3.89 -8.79
C VAL A 86 -4.33 4.74 -7.66
N GLU A 87 -3.66 4.73 -6.52
CA GLU A 87 -3.88 5.66 -5.41
C GLU A 87 -2.65 6.54 -5.21
N VAL A 88 -2.85 7.83 -4.95
CA VAL A 88 -1.76 8.75 -4.59
C VAL A 88 -1.64 8.76 -3.09
N GLU A 89 -0.45 8.49 -2.60
CA GLU A 89 -0.16 8.36 -1.18
C GLU A 89 1.06 9.17 -0.75
N VAL A 90 1.21 9.29 0.55
CA VAL A 90 2.49 9.62 1.17
C VAL A 90 3.10 8.32 1.68
N ALA A 91 4.35 8.09 1.33
CA ALA A 91 5.16 7.03 1.88
C ALA A 91 6.22 7.59 2.84
N LEU A 92 6.66 6.75 3.76
CA LEU A 92 7.84 7.00 4.57
C LEU A 92 8.80 5.80 4.45
N THR A 93 10.09 6.07 4.62
CA THR A 93 11.12 5.02 4.70
C THR A 93 11.72 5.04 6.10
N LEU A 94 11.85 3.87 6.71
CA LEU A 94 12.49 3.73 8.00
C LEU A 94 14.01 3.79 7.88
N GLY A 95 14.66 4.55 8.76
CA GLY A 95 16.11 4.60 8.91
C GLY A 95 16.64 3.67 10.01
N ALA A 96 15.75 3.21 10.87
CA ALA A 96 16.02 2.29 11.96
C ALA A 96 14.88 1.28 12.11
N SER A 97 15.17 0.12 12.69
CA SER A 97 14.13 -0.86 13.03
C SER A 97 13.21 -0.30 14.12
N LEU A 98 11.92 -0.59 14.00
CA LEU A 98 10.91 -0.19 14.97
C LEU A 98 10.28 -1.45 15.57
N LEU A 99 10.50 -1.63 16.85
CA LEU A 99 10.04 -2.82 17.57
C LEU A 99 8.63 -2.63 18.14
N GLY A 100 7.97 -3.73 18.45
CA GLY A 100 6.73 -3.70 19.21
C GLY A 100 6.93 -3.02 20.59
N GLY A 101 5.94 -2.25 21.04
CA GLY A 101 6.02 -1.45 22.26
C GLY A 101 6.80 -0.14 22.13
N SER A 102 7.15 0.29 20.92
CA SER A 102 7.81 1.57 20.67
C SER A 102 6.92 2.76 21.06
N THR A 103 7.55 3.84 21.52
CA THR A 103 6.88 5.11 21.81
C THR A 103 6.71 5.96 20.55
N GLU A 104 5.92 7.03 20.64
CA GLU A 104 5.73 7.98 19.54
C GLU A 104 7.04 8.65 19.14
N ASP A 105 7.86 9.06 20.10
CA ASP A 105 9.19 9.65 19.84
C ASP A 105 10.09 8.68 19.09
N GLN A 106 10.06 7.40 19.46
CA GLN A 106 10.83 6.36 18.79
C GLN A 106 10.30 6.12 17.36
N ALA A 107 8.98 6.11 17.16
CA ALA A 107 8.38 5.97 15.85
C ALA A 107 8.77 7.14 14.94
N ARG A 108 8.68 8.38 15.44
CA ARG A 108 9.09 9.59 14.68
C ARG A 108 10.59 9.58 14.38
N ALA A 109 11.44 9.23 15.36
CA ALA A 109 12.89 9.16 15.18
C ALA A 109 13.33 8.04 14.21
N ALA A 110 12.53 7.00 14.03
CA ALA A 110 12.82 5.94 13.10
C ALA A 110 12.60 6.35 11.63
N ILE A 111 11.87 7.44 11.35
CA ILE A 111 11.60 7.89 10.00
C ILE A 111 12.86 8.54 9.40
N ARG A 112 13.35 7.97 8.31
CA ARG A 112 14.47 8.51 7.51
C ARG A 112 14.02 9.58 6.53
N SER A 113 12.94 9.32 5.81
CA SER A 113 12.48 10.19 4.73
C SER A 113 10.99 10.00 4.46
N PHE A 114 10.40 11.04 3.84
CA PHE A 114 9.08 11.02 3.26
C PHE A 114 9.16 11.05 1.74
N HIS A 115 8.12 10.54 1.08
CA HIS A 115 8.02 10.45 -0.37
C HIS A 115 6.59 10.66 -0.83
N LEU A 116 6.41 11.19 -2.04
CA LEU A 116 5.21 10.87 -2.80
C LEU A 116 5.28 9.40 -3.24
N ALA A 117 4.14 8.73 -3.23
CA ALA A 117 4.05 7.36 -3.71
C ALA A 117 2.76 7.15 -4.52
N PHE A 118 2.80 6.17 -5.41
CA PHE A 118 1.62 5.61 -6.02
C PHE A 118 1.46 4.17 -5.56
N GLU A 119 0.37 3.85 -4.88
CA GLU A 119 -0.03 2.45 -4.73
C GLU A 119 -0.66 1.97 -6.03
N LEU A 120 -0.15 0.87 -6.55
CA LEU A 120 -0.75 0.18 -7.66
C LEU A 120 -1.90 -0.69 -7.10
N PHE A 121 -3.13 -0.25 -7.35
CA PHE A 121 -4.33 -0.92 -6.86
C PHE A 121 -4.75 -2.02 -7.83
N GLY A 122 -4.69 -3.28 -7.41
CA GLY A 122 -4.94 -4.42 -8.28
C GLY A 122 -5.63 -5.56 -7.56
N SER A 123 -6.96 -5.49 -7.45
CA SER A 123 -7.76 -6.56 -6.89
C SER A 123 -7.93 -7.74 -7.84
N ARG A 124 -8.00 -8.97 -7.30
CA ARG A 124 -8.45 -10.17 -7.99
C ARG A 124 -9.97 -10.29 -8.02
N TYR A 125 -10.67 -9.34 -7.41
CA TYR A 125 -12.15 -9.26 -7.47
C TYR A 125 -12.61 -8.18 -8.43
N LYS A 126 -13.68 -8.47 -9.20
CA LYS A 126 -14.32 -7.48 -10.08
C LYS A 126 -14.86 -6.28 -9.30
N GLN A 127 -15.40 -6.55 -8.11
CA GLN A 127 -15.98 -5.55 -7.21
C GLN A 127 -15.43 -5.77 -5.78
N PRO A 128 -14.24 -5.25 -5.45
CA PRO A 128 -13.61 -5.50 -4.15
C PRO A 128 -14.45 -5.06 -2.95
N LYS A 129 -15.31 -4.05 -3.14
CA LYS A 129 -16.22 -3.56 -2.10
C LYS A 129 -17.45 -4.46 -1.86
N ALA A 130 -17.68 -5.43 -2.75
CA ALA A 130 -18.82 -6.35 -2.66
C ALA A 130 -18.47 -7.70 -2.02
N VAL A 131 -17.18 -7.97 -1.80
CA VAL A 131 -16.73 -9.18 -1.11
C VAL A 131 -16.48 -8.92 0.38
N ASP A 132 -16.45 -9.99 1.17
CA ASP A 132 -16.21 -9.91 2.61
C ASP A 132 -14.79 -9.42 2.94
N ALA A 133 -14.62 -8.86 4.16
CA ALA A 133 -13.36 -8.29 4.60
C ALA A 133 -12.21 -9.31 4.66
N SER A 134 -12.50 -10.57 5.01
CA SER A 134 -11.50 -11.64 5.05
C SER A 134 -10.98 -11.96 3.66
N SER A 135 -11.85 -11.97 2.65
CA SER A 135 -11.46 -12.14 1.24
C SER A 135 -10.58 -10.99 0.74
N VAL A 136 -10.90 -9.74 1.08
CA VAL A 136 -10.07 -8.57 0.72
C VAL A 136 -8.71 -8.62 1.42
N LEU A 137 -8.68 -9.03 2.69
CA LEU A 137 -7.44 -9.19 3.45
C LEU A 137 -6.55 -10.29 2.86
N ALA A 138 -7.13 -11.43 2.50
CA ALA A 138 -6.44 -12.52 1.82
C ALA A 138 -5.86 -12.09 0.47
N ASP A 139 -6.54 -11.19 -0.24
CA ASP A 139 -6.12 -10.56 -1.50
C ASP A 139 -5.13 -9.39 -1.28
N ASN A 140 -4.41 -9.43 -0.18
CA ASN A 140 -3.36 -8.46 0.19
C ASN A 140 -3.86 -7.00 0.18
N LEU A 141 -5.11 -6.77 0.61
CA LEU A 141 -5.79 -5.46 0.59
C LEU A 141 -5.69 -4.77 -0.77
N ASN A 142 -5.82 -5.54 -1.86
CA ASN A 142 -5.74 -5.11 -3.26
C ASN A 142 -4.39 -4.53 -3.69
N ASN A 143 -3.32 -4.70 -2.92
CA ASN A 143 -2.00 -4.21 -3.30
C ASN A 143 -1.41 -5.01 -4.47
N ALA A 144 -0.93 -4.30 -5.48
CA ALA A 144 -0.23 -4.85 -6.64
C ALA A 144 1.21 -4.35 -6.79
N GLY A 145 1.64 -3.46 -5.88
CA GLY A 145 2.98 -2.87 -5.88
C GLY A 145 2.95 -1.39 -5.53
N VAL A 146 4.10 -0.75 -5.58
CA VAL A 146 4.26 0.66 -5.25
C VAL A 146 5.29 1.32 -6.18
N ILE A 147 5.03 2.57 -6.57
CA ILE A 147 6.01 3.47 -7.22
C ILE A 147 6.36 4.53 -6.18
N VAL A 148 7.66 4.75 -5.94
CA VAL A 148 8.14 5.66 -4.89
C VAL A 148 8.95 6.78 -5.50
N GLY A 149 8.64 8.00 -5.10
CA GLY A 149 9.34 9.21 -5.53
C GLY A 149 10.62 9.47 -4.74
N ASP A 150 11.25 10.60 -5.04
CA ASP A 150 12.48 11.02 -4.36
C ASP A 150 12.29 11.19 -2.85
N ALA A 151 13.35 10.95 -2.11
CA ALA A 151 13.38 11.12 -0.67
C ALA A 151 13.39 12.61 -0.28
N ARG A 152 12.62 12.95 0.75
CA ARG A 152 12.71 14.23 1.47
C ARG A 152 12.98 13.94 2.93
N LEU A 153 14.02 14.55 3.48
CA LEU A 153 14.35 14.40 4.90
C LEU A 153 13.24 15.01 5.77
N PRO A 154 13.01 14.50 6.98
CA PRO A 154 12.01 15.08 7.89
C PRO A 154 12.20 16.58 8.13
N ALA A 155 13.45 17.06 8.22
CA ALA A 155 13.76 18.48 8.36
C ALA A 155 13.39 19.34 7.12
N GLU A 156 13.29 18.72 5.94
CA GLU A 156 12.90 19.36 4.68
C GLU A 156 11.39 19.32 4.46
N ALA A 157 10.71 18.38 5.11
CA ALA A 157 9.26 18.18 5.03
C ALA A 157 8.48 19.00 6.09
N GLN A 158 9.05 20.12 6.58
CA GLN A 158 8.48 20.97 7.64
C GLN A 158 7.39 21.93 7.15
N ALA A 159 6.50 21.45 6.29
CA ALA A 159 5.28 22.19 5.97
C ALA A 159 4.24 21.98 7.08
N THR A 160 3.35 22.96 7.29
CA THR A 160 2.19 22.79 8.18
C THR A 160 1.00 22.15 7.45
N GLU A 161 1.06 22.10 6.12
CA GLU A 161 0.03 21.56 5.26
C GLU A 161 0.68 20.82 4.08
N ILE A 162 0.01 19.77 3.60
CA ILE A 162 0.35 19.11 2.36
C ILE A 162 -0.75 19.35 1.33
N VAL A 163 -0.34 19.83 0.16
CA VAL A 163 -1.20 19.89 -1.03
C VAL A 163 -0.62 18.89 -2.02
N ILE A 164 -1.46 17.99 -2.50
CA ILE A 164 -1.12 17.05 -3.57
C ILE A 164 -2.03 17.35 -4.75
N GLU A 165 -1.44 17.60 -5.89
CA GLU A 165 -2.12 17.75 -7.18
C GLU A 165 -1.80 16.54 -8.04
N PHE A 166 -2.81 15.96 -8.66
CA PHE A 166 -2.67 14.76 -9.48
C PHE A 166 -3.20 15.01 -10.89
N TYR A 167 -2.42 14.62 -11.89
CA TYR A 167 -2.67 14.89 -13.30
C TYR A 167 -2.63 13.60 -14.11
N ARG A 168 -3.45 13.53 -15.15
CA ARG A 168 -3.38 12.55 -16.22
C ARG A 168 -3.22 13.28 -17.54
N ASP A 169 -2.13 13.02 -18.26
CA ASP A 169 -1.78 13.67 -19.53
C ASP A 169 -1.77 15.21 -19.44
N GLY A 170 -1.45 15.74 -18.25
CA GLY A 170 -1.43 17.17 -17.96
C GLY A 170 -2.78 17.77 -17.53
N GLU A 171 -3.86 17.00 -17.58
CA GLU A 171 -5.19 17.41 -17.11
C GLU A 171 -5.38 17.06 -15.62
N ASP A 172 -6.09 17.91 -14.88
CA ASP A 172 -6.41 17.68 -13.47
C ASP A 172 -7.20 16.37 -13.31
N ALA A 173 -6.68 15.49 -12.48
CA ALA A 173 -7.27 14.19 -12.16
C ALA A 173 -7.56 14.03 -10.66
N GLY A 174 -7.22 15.04 -9.82
CA GLY A 174 -7.54 15.07 -8.42
C GLY A 174 -6.63 15.97 -7.59
N ARG A 175 -7.15 16.37 -6.44
CA ARG A 175 -6.43 17.20 -5.47
C ARG A 175 -6.72 16.77 -4.05
N HIS A 176 -5.70 16.84 -3.20
CA HIS A 176 -5.81 16.63 -1.75
C HIS A 176 -5.17 17.80 -1.01
N HIS A 177 -5.80 18.21 0.10
CA HIS A 177 -5.27 19.23 1.00
C HIS A 177 -5.56 18.81 2.44
N ALA A 178 -4.54 18.73 3.27
CA ALA A 178 -4.65 18.37 4.68
C ALA A 178 -3.53 19.00 5.51
N PRO A 179 -3.71 19.10 6.84
CA PRO A 179 -2.59 19.38 7.76
C PRO A 179 -1.45 18.39 7.56
N TRP A 180 -0.21 18.86 7.78
CA TRP A 180 0.99 18.06 7.69
C TRP A 180 1.96 18.39 8.84
N PRO A 181 2.65 17.41 9.44
CA PRO A 181 2.38 15.98 9.25
C PRO A 181 1.00 15.63 9.83
N ASP A 182 0.35 14.69 9.18
CA ASP A 182 -0.88 14.09 9.70
C ASP A 182 -0.55 13.40 11.03
N ASP A 183 -1.17 13.81 12.13
CA ASP A 183 -0.91 13.29 13.47
C ASP A 183 -1.17 11.78 13.60
N GLY A 184 -1.92 11.20 12.65
CA GLY A 184 -2.25 9.78 12.64
C GLY A 184 -1.10 8.85 12.26
N PHE A 185 -0.08 9.28 11.52
CA PHE A 185 0.92 8.33 11.02
C PHE A 185 1.83 7.75 12.12
N ALA A 186 2.15 8.50 13.17
CA ALA A 186 2.95 7.98 14.26
C ALA A 186 2.22 6.88 15.05
N SER A 187 0.93 7.07 15.32
CA SER A 187 0.09 6.04 15.95
C SER A 187 -0.08 4.82 15.04
N GLY A 188 -0.24 5.03 13.73
CA GLY A 188 -0.26 3.96 12.75
C GLY A 188 1.04 3.16 12.70
N LEU A 189 2.20 3.84 12.79
CA LEU A 189 3.50 3.17 12.85
C LEU A 189 3.69 2.34 14.12
N ILE A 190 3.29 2.86 15.28
CA ILE A 190 3.35 2.13 16.56
C ILE A 190 2.49 0.86 16.45
N TRP A 191 1.25 1.02 15.99
CA TRP A 191 0.36 -0.12 15.78
C TRP A 191 0.94 -1.12 14.78
N LEU A 192 1.51 -0.65 13.67
CA LEU A 192 2.14 -1.50 12.67
C LEU A 192 3.35 -2.25 13.22
N ALA A 193 4.17 -1.62 14.07
CA ALA A 193 5.30 -2.26 14.71
C ALA A 193 4.86 -3.44 15.57
N ASP A 194 3.81 -3.26 16.38
CA ASP A 194 3.21 -4.33 17.18
C ASP A 194 2.62 -5.44 16.29
N TYR A 195 1.89 -5.05 15.26
CA TYR A 195 1.24 -5.97 14.33
C TYR A 195 2.28 -6.80 13.57
N ALA A 196 3.31 -6.18 13.01
CA ALA A 196 4.35 -6.83 12.24
C ALA A 196 5.21 -7.76 13.12
N ALA A 197 5.54 -7.34 14.35
CA ALA A 197 6.28 -8.16 15.32
C ALA A 197 5.51 -9.43 15.70
N LYS A 198 4.19 -9.34 15.97
CA LYS A 198 3.33 -10.49 16.26
C LYS A 198 3.26 -11.49 15.10
N ARG A 199 3.51 -11.04 13.88
CA ARG A 199 3.53 -11.87 12.66
C ARG A 199 4.94 -12.38 12.30
N GLY A 200 5.93 -12.17 13.18
CA GLY A 200 7.31 -12.59 12.95
C GLY A 200 8.04 -11.81 11.85
N LYS A 201 7.53 -10.63 11.48
CA LYS A 201 8.11 -9.74 10.46
C LYS A 201 8.27 -8.32 11.02
N PRO A 202 9.12 -8.11 12.06
CA PRO A 202 9.29 -6.80 12.67
C PRO A 202 9.78 -5.78 11.64
N LEU A 203 9.38 -4.53 11.84
CA LEU A 203 9.78 -3.43 10.97
C LEU A 203 11.29 -3.21 11.01
N SER A 204 11.90 -3.04 9.86
CA SER A 204 13.34 -2.94 9.69
C SER A 204 13.74 -1.64 9.00
N ALA A 205 15.00 -1.23 9.21
CA ALA A 205 15.55 -0.12 8.43
C ALA A 205 15.49 -0.43 6.95
N GLY A 206 15.02 0.54 6.16
CA GLY A 206 14.78 0.40 4.72
C GLY A 206 13.34 0.07 4.36
N ASP A 207 12.50 -0.39 5.30
CA ASP A 207 11.08 -0.64 5.01
C ASP A 207 10.38 0.65 4.56
N ILE A 208 9.60 0.52 3.51
CA ILE A 208 8.72 1.57 2.98
C ILE A 208 7.33 1.34 3.57
N ILE A 209 6.73 2.39 4.12
CA ILE A 209 5.36 2.33 4.61
C ILE A 209 4.53 3.38 3.85
N ILE A 210 3.50 2.94 3.11
CA ILE A 210 2.50 3.82 2.52
C ILE A 210 1.35 3.98 3.52
N THR A 211 0.81 5.20 3.62
CA THR A 211 0.01 5.64 4.78
C THR A 211 -1.47 5.88 4.46
N GLY A 212 -1.96 5.29 3.40
CA GLY A 212 -3.35 5.38 2.96
C GLY A 212 -3.56 6.44 1.87
N ALA A 213 -4.55 6.18 1.02
CA ALA A 213 -4.87 6.99 -0.14
C ALA A 213 -5.21 8.44 0.23
N ARG A 214 -4.54 9.38 -0.42
CA ARG A 214 -4.87 10.81 -0.41
C ARG A 214 -5.76 11.15 -1.59
N ILE A 215 -5.54 10.50 -2.73
CA ILE A 215 -6.36 10.61 -3.94
C ILE A 215 -6.55 9.21 -4.50
N GLY A 216 -7.76 8.88 -4.92
CA GLY A 216 -8.05 7.62 -5.59
C GLY A 216 -9.00 6.69 -4.82
N PRO A 217 -9.13 5.44 -5.31
CA PRO A 217 -8.47 4.89 -6.49
C PRO A 217 -8.93 5.54 -7.81
N VAL A 218 -7.97 5.92 -8.66
CA VAL A 218 -8.22 6.51 -9.98
C VAL A 218 -7.96 5.45 -11.05
N PRO A 219 -8.92 5.17 -11.94
CA PRO A 219 -8.76 4.18 -13.01
C PRO A 219 -7.60 4.53 -13.94
N LEU A 220 -6.77 3.54 -14.24
CA LEU A 220 -5.67 3.67 -15.19
C LEU A 220 -6.15 3.48 -16.64
N GLN A 221 -5.57 4.24 -17.56
CA GLN A 221 -5.78 4.16 -18.99
C GLN A 221 -4.46 3.82 -19.69
N ARG A 222 -4.49 2.91 -20.66
CA ARG A 222 -3.29 2.54 -21.43
C ARG A 222 -2.77 3.72 -22.24
N GLY A 223 -1.45 3.87 -22.26
CA GLY A 223 -0.77 4.92 -23.01
C GLY A 223 -0.83 6.30 -22.36
N ALA A 224 -1.37 6.40 -21.14
CA ALA A 224 -1.44 7.66 -20.40
C ALA A 224 -0.21 7.88 -19.51
N ARG A 225 0.09 9.14 -19.24
CA ARG A 225 1.07 9.60 -18.25
C ARG A 225 0.34 10.12 -17.01
N TYR A 226 0.78 9.68 -15.85
CA TYR A 226 0.28 10.12 -14.56
C TYR A 226 1.35 10.87 -13.80
N GLU A 227 0.98 11.96 -13.14
CA GLU A 227 1.91 12.79 -12.39
C GLU A 227 1.27 13.35 -11.13
N ALA A 228 1.93 13.21 -9.98
CA ALA A 228 1.57 13.87 -8.74
C ALA A 228 2.62 14.89 -8.34
N ARG A 229 2.19 16.03 -7.82
CA ARG A 229 3.03 17.14 -7.35
C ARG A 229 2.65 17.54 -5.93
N SER A 230 3.65 17.79 -5.10
CA SER A 230 3.48 18.33 -3.75
C SER A 230 4.76 18.97 -3.23
N SER A 231 4.76 19.42 -1.98
CA SER A 231 5.99 19.84 -1.28
C SER A 231 7.02 18.70 -1.14
N LEU A 232 6.60 17.44 -1.26
CA LEU A 232 7.49 16.28 -1.25
C LEU A 232 8.18 16.04 -2.61
N GLY A 233 7.83 16.79 -3.65
CA GLY A 233 8.41 16.70 -4.99
C GLY A 233 7.37 16.37 -6.06
N THR A 234 7.88 15.86 -7.18
CA THR A 234 7.07 15.40 -8.31
C THR A 234 7.34 13.93 -8.56
N LEU A 235 6.28 13.15 -8.73
CA LEU A 235 6.35 11.73 -9.06
C LEU A 235 5.50 11.46 -10.29
N ALA A 236 6.05 10.73 -11.26
CA ALA A 236 5.32 10.39 -12.47
C ALA A 236 5.59 8.95 -12.91
N PHE A 237 4.66 8.38 -13.68
CA PHE A 237 4.82 7.11 -14.38
C PHE A 237 3.99 7.10 -15.67
N ALA A 238 4.22 6.11 -16.52
CA ALA A 238 3.46 5.89 -17.75
C ALA A 238 2.86 4.46 -17.78
N THR A 239 1.76 4.28 -18.50
CA THR A 239 1.10 2.99 -18.71
C THR A 239 1.27 2.47 -20.12
#